data_cf7e99ff7ea0f03cea4c5def76a96b8b
#
_entry.id   cf7e99ff7ea0f03cea4c5def76a96b8b
#
_cell.length_a   1.000
_cell.length_b   1.000
_cell.length_c   1.000
_cell.angle_alpha   90.00
_cell.angle_beta   90.00
_cell.angle_gamma   90.00
#
_symmetry.space_group_name_H-M   'P 1'
#
loop_
_entity.id
_entity.type
_entity.pdbx_description
1 polymer ?
#
loop_
_entity_poly.entity_id
_entity_poly.type
_entity_poly.pdbx_seq_one_letter_code
_entity_poly.pdbx_strand_id
1 'polypeptide(L)'
;VSAGIGCFYQNGALYWIQCFSSHAAQTCSQPGNQKVSPTISALPDLVNISFSETSPVSFTEAQKTMKIYVTCAGFSYMKSVLDPTSFNWSTGDSAIASVNQNGVIQLKNAGTTTVTASMKSAPTKSLTAQLNAYFDLNNAYYNISPRSYNYTGSAATPAVTVTFNSQTLTQGKDYTVSFENNVNAGRASYTIKGLGLYKGTLTSYFFIYNASIRDAEITFDQSSYIYKGTPLTPKPTVTWKGKTLTEGKD
;
A
#
# COMPACT_ATOMS: atom_id res chain seq x y z
N VAL A 1 -41.68 -29.69 1.12
CA VAL A 1 -41.84 -28.35 1.70
C VAL A 1 -40.52 -28.04 2.41
N SER A 2 -39.79 -27.07 1.85
CA SER A 2 -38.56 -26.57 2.48
C SER A 2 -38.92 -25.38 3.32
N ALA A 3 -38.77 -25.47 4.64
CA ALA A 3 -38.87 -24.31 5.52
C ALA A 3 -37.48 -23.74 5.75
N GLY A 4 -37.31 -22.47 5.47
CA GLY A 4 -36.11 -21.71 5.84
C GLY A 4 -36.43 -20.91 7.09
N ILE A 5 -35.61 -21.02 8.13
CA ILE A 5 -35.69 -20.18 9.33
C ILE A 5 -34.48 -19.27 9.28
N GLY A 6 -34.72 -17.97 9.21
CA GLY A 6 -33.69 -16.95 9.33
C GLY A 6 -33.86 -16.18 10.63
N CYS A 7 -32.78 -15.78 11.27
CA CYS A 7 -32.81 -14.83 12.36
C CYS A 7 -31.93 -13.63 12.04
N PHE A 8 -32.36 -12.45 12.44
CA PHE A 8 -31.55 -11.25 12.43
C PHE A 8 -31.70 -10.50 13.75
N TYR A 9 -30.65 -9.79 14.11
CA TYR A 9 -30.62 -9.03 15.36
C TYR A 9 -30.64 -7.54 15.02
N GLN A 10 -31.65 -6.84 15.55
CA GLN A 10 -31.79 -5.39 15.35
C GLN A 10 -32.29 -4.75 16.64
N ASN A 11 -31.71 -3.61 17.03
CA ASN A 11 -32.10 -2.83 18.19
C ASN A 11 -32.20 -3.61 19.53
N GLY A 12 -31.26 -4.53 19.77
CA GLY A 12 -31.25 -5.32 21.00
C GLY A 12 -32.23 -6.50 21.02
N ALA A 13 -32.92 -6.78 19.93
CA ALA A 13 -33.86 -7.88 19.81
C ALA A 13 -33.47 -8.85 18.68
N LEU A 14 -33.67 -10.15 18.93
CA LEU A 14 -33.50 -11.20 17.94
C LEU A 14 -34.83 -11.39 17.23
N TYR A 15 -34.81 -11.21 15.90
CA TYR A 15 -35.96 -11.45 15.04
C TYR A 15 -35.80 -12.75 14.28
N TRP A 16 -36.87 -13.56 14.31
CA TRP A 16 -36.94 -14.80 13.55
C TRP A 16 -37.82 -14.58 12.34
N ILE A 17 -37.33 -14.90 11.16
CA ILE A 17 -38.13 -14.95 9.95
C ILE A 17 -38.23 -16.42 9.52
N GLN A 18 -39.45 -16.93 9.47
CA GLN A 18 -39.74 -18.23 8.93
C GLN A 18 -40.36 -18.03 7.53
N CYS A 19 -39.66 -18.44 6.48
CA CYS A 19 -40.17 -18.42 5.13
C CYS A 19 -40.64 -19.83 4.75
N PHE A 20 -41.90 -19.94 4.38
CA PHE A 20 -42.45 -21.16 3.79
C PHE A 20 -42.57 -20.99 2.28
N SER A 21 -42.04 -21.90 1.49
CA SER A 21 -42.36 -21.94 0.07
C SER A 21 -43.77 -22.55 -0.12
N SER A 22 -44.59 -21.81 -0.84
CA SER A 22 -45.99 -22.14 -1.04
C SER A 22 -46.20 -23.44 -1.77
N HIS A 23 -46.73 -24.43 -1.07
CA HIS A 23 -47.73 -25.37 -1.62
C HIS A 23 -48.59 -25.85 -0.48
N ALA A 24 -49.87 -25.53 -0.53
CA ALA A 24 -50.94 -25.84 0.40
C ALA A 24 -51.00 -24.95 1.66
N ALA A 25 -52.07 -24.17 1.72
CA ALA A 25 -52.46 -23.35 2.85
C ALA A 25 -52.71 -24.24 4.08
N GLN A 26 -51.76 -24.18 5.06
CA GLN A 26 -52.09 -24.45 6.44
C GLN A 26 -52.21 -23.13 7.17
N THR A 27 -53.32 -22.89 7.76
CA THR A 27 -53.58 -21.75 8.63
C THR A 27 -52.58 -21.74 9.76
N CYS A 28 -51.59 -20.85 9.68
CA CYS A 28 -50.75 -20.53 10.79
C CYS A 28 -51.58 -19.65 11.75
N SER A 29 -52.02 -20.23 12.86
CA SER A 29 -52.54 -19.46 14.00
C SER A 29 -51.38 -18.61 14.48
N GLN A 30 -51.51 -17.25 14.37
CA GLN A 30 -50.55 -16.33 14.95
C GLN A 30 -50.39 -16.61 16.43
N PRO A 31 -49.24 -17.02 16.93
CA PRO A 31 -49.02 -16.95 18.36
C PRO A 31 -49.01 -15.46 18.67
N GLY A 32 -49.90 -15.03 19.57
CA GLY A 32 -49.87 -13.64 20.06
C GLY A 32 -48.47 -13.28 20.52
N ASN A 33 -48.19 -11.99 20.56
CA ASN A 33 -46.94 -11.33 20.99
C ASN A 33 -46.46 -11.88 22.37
N GLN A 34 -46.00 -13.14 22.40
CA GLN A 34 -45.28 -13.64 23.53
C GLN A 34 -43.83 -13.18 23.36
N LYS A 35 -43.38 -12.30 24.27
CA LYS A 35 -41.95 -12.13 24.54
C LYS A 35 -41.42 -13.50 24.99
N VAL A 36 -41.06 -14.31 24.04
CA VAL A 36 -40.28 -15.51 24.36
C VAL A 36 -38.88 -14.94 24.62
N SER A 37 -38.47 -14.89 25.88
CA SER A 37 -37.04 -14.85 26.19
C SER A 37 -36.51 -16.22 25.78
N PRO A 38 -35.87 -16.38 24.63
CA PRO A 38 -35.27 -17.67 24.33
C PRO A 38 -34.15 -17.83 25.35
N THR A 39 -34.23 -18.89 26.14
CA THR A 39 -33.04 -19.46 26.76
C THR A 39 -32.22 -19.96 25.58
N ILE A 40 -31.34 -19.10 25.08
CA ILE A 40 -30.46 -19.47 23.95
C ILE A 40 -29.50 -20.50 24.51
N SER A 41 -29.89 -21.77 24.41
CA SER A 41 -29.07 -22.90 24.83
C SER A 41 -27.85 -23.11 23.91
N ALA A 42 -27.83 -22.47 22.73
CA ALA A 42 -26.68 -22.45 21.85
C ALA A 42 -26.57 -21.07 21.21
N LEU A 43 -25.56 -20.34 21.61
CA LEU A 43 -25.14 -19.11 20.88
C LEU A 43 -24.64 -19.51 19.49
N PRO A 44 -24.93 -18.73 18.46
CA PRO A 44 -24.42 -19.02 17.12
C PRO A 44 -22.90 -19.13 17.14
N ASP A 45 -22.36 -20.07 16.39
CA ASP A 45 -20.92 -20.14 16.21
C ASP A 45 -20.44 -18.95 15.40
N LEU A 46 -19.46 -18.26 15.95
CA LEU A 46 -18.79 -17.17 15.24
C LEU A 46 -17.95 -17.76 14.12
N VAL A 47 -18.10 -17.25 12.90
CA VAL A 47 -17.42 -17.83 11.73
C VAL A 47 -16.25 -16.98 11.30
N ASN A 48 -16.40 -15.66 11.24
CA ASN A 48 -15.35 -14.81 10.70
C ASN A 48 -15.44 -13.38 11.22
N ILE A 49 -14.26 -12.73 11.24
CA ILE A 49 -14.12 -11.28 11.33
C ILE A 49 -13.68 -10.78 9.95
N SER A 50 -14.37 -9.79 9.43
CA SER A 50 -13.99 -9.08 8.22
C SER A 50 -13.91 -7.58 8.49
N PHE A 51 -13.04 -6.91 7.74
CA PHE A 51 -12.87 -5.47 7.80
C PHE A 51 -13.59 -4.80 6.62
N SER A 52 -13.98 -3.53 6.77
CA SER A 52 -14.53 -2.75 5.66
C SER A 52 -13.53 -2.52 4.52
N GLU A 53 -12.26 -2.68 4.81
CA GLU A 53 -11.17 -2.67 3.83
C GLU A 53 -10.40 -3.98 3.90
N THR A 54 -9.82 -4.40 2.78
CA THR A 54 -8.99 -5.61 2.73
C THR A 54 -7.66 -5.39 3.44
N SER A 55 -7.26 -6.35 4.26
CA SER A 55 -5.89 -6.38 4.82
C SER A 55 -4.89 -6.88 3.75
N PRO A 56 -3.73 -6.27 3.59
CA PRO A 56 -3.15 -5.17 4.39
C PRO A 56 -3.77 -3.80 4.07
N VAL A 57 -3.98 -3.00 5.09
CA VAL A 57 -4.61 -1.67 4.98
C VAL A 57 -3.55 -0.60 4.79
N SER A 58 -3.69 0.19 3.72
CA SER A 58 -2.86 1.38 3.51
C SER A 58 -3.48 2.61 4.17
N PHE A 59 -2.67 3.45 4.77
CA PHE A 59 -3.11 4.75 5.25
C PHE A 59 -2.03 5.82 5.05
N THR A 60 -2.50 7.03 4.76
CA THR A 60 -1.67 8.19 4.47
C THR A 60 -1.53 9.11 5.68
N GLU A 61 -2.51 9.01 6.57
CA GLU A 61 -2.61 9.85 7.77
C GLU A 61 -2.75 8.99 9.01
N ALA A 62 -2.17 9.41 10.12
CA ALA A 62 -2.50 8.87 11.42
C ALA A 62 -4.00 9.08 11.68
N GLN A 63 -4.69 8.07 12.23
CA GLN A 63 -6.12 8.10 12.59
C GLN A 63 -7.11 7.70 11.48
N LYS A 64 -6.69 6.97 10.45
CA LYS A 64 -7.64 6.31 9.55
C LYS A 64 -8.57 5.39 10.34
N THR A 65 -9.86 5.47 10.09
CA THR A 65 -10.87 4.61 10.71
C THR A 65 -11.41 3.58 9.75
N MET A 66 -11.74 2.40 10.26
CA MET A 66 -12.39 1.32 9.50
C MET A 66 -13.41 0.59 10.37
N LYS A 67 -14.40 -0.03 9.75
CA LYS A 67 -15.40 -0.85 10.43
C LYS A 67 -15.01 -2.32 10.43
N ILE A 68 -15.42 -3.02 11.47
CA ILE A 68 -15.29 -4.47 11.62
C ILE A 68 -16.68 -5.08 11.55
N TYR A 69 -16.75 -6.23 10.89
CA TYR A 69 -17.96 -7.04 10.82
C TYR A 69 -17.67 -8.42 11.37
N VAL A 70 -18.51 -8.89 12.28
CA VAL A 70 -18.48 -10.27 12.78
C VAL A 70 -19.64 -11.02 12.14
N THR A 71 -19.35 -12.17 11.55
CA THR A 71 -20.35 -13.03 10.96
C THR A 71 -20.46 -14.31 11.76
N CYS A 72 -21.69 -14.81 11.92
CA CYS A 72 -21.97 -16.11 12.52
C CYS A 72 -22.30 -17.16 11.45
N ALA A 73 -22.17 -18.44 11.82
CA ALA A 73 -22.71 -19.52 11.03
C ALA A 73 -24.22 -19.38 10.95
N GLY A 74 -24.71 -19.10 9.76
CA GLY A 74 -26.14 -19.07 9.44
C GLY A 74 -26.38 -19.92 8.21
N PHE A 75 -27.64 -20.23 7.93
CA PHE A 75 -28.03 -20.98 6.74
C PHE A 75 -27.34 -20.44 5.48
N SER A 76 -27.01 -21.34 4.57
CA SER A 76 -26.08 -21.20 3.43
C SER A 76 -26.17 -19.94 2.55
N TYR A 77 -27.14 -19.04 2.76
CA TYR A 77 -27.41 -17.91 1.89
C TYR A 77 -27.46 -16.53 2.58
N MET A 78 -27.33 -16.45 3.92
CA MET A 78 -27.31 -15.18 4.63
C MET A 78 -26.13 -15.12 5.61
N LYS A 79 -25.12 -14.37 5.27
CA LYS A 79 -24.12 -13.93 6.25
C LYS A 79 -24.78 -12.90 7.16
N SER A 80 -25.22 -13.31 8.34
CA SER A 80 -25.74 -12.36 9.34
C SER A 80 -24.58 -11.59 9.94
N VAL A 81 -24.56 -10.29 9.72
CA VAL A 81 -23.64 -9.39 10.42
C VAL A 81 -24.21 -9.13 11.79
N LEU A 82 -23.44 -9.47 12.82
CA LEU A 82 -23.84 -9.27 14.20
C LEU A 82 -23.65 -7.82 14.63
N ASP A 83 -24.49 -7.36 15.57
CA ASP A 83 -24.36 -6.03 16.17
C ASP A 83 -23.00 -5.92 16.89
N PRO A 84 -22.12 -4.98 16.48
CA PRO A 84 -20.81 -4.82 17.09
C PRO A 84 -20.86 -4.50 18.58
N THR A 85 -21.96 -3.90 19.06
CA THR A 85 -22.14 -3.57 20.49
C THR A 85 -22.32 -4.82 21.38
N SER A 86 -22.59 -5.97 20.77
CA SER A 86 -22.71 -7.27 21.47
C SER A 86 -21.36 -7.88 21.85
N PHE A 87 -20.27 -7.26 21.44
CA PHE A 87 -18.91 -7.75 21.67
C PHE A 87 -18.11 -6.84 22.61
N ASN A 88 -17.19 -7.47 23.34
CA ASN A 88 -16.03 -6.81 23.90
C ASN A 88 -14.93 -6.83 22.85
N TRP A 89 -14.43 -5.67 22.50
CA TRP A 89 -13.40 -5.50 21.48
C TRP A 89 -12.05 -5.25 22.13
N SER A 90 -10.99 -5.83 21.57
CA SER A 90 -9.62 -5.54 21.96
C SER A 90 -8.68 -5.61 20.76
N THR A 91 -7.54 -4.94 20.89
CA THR A 91 -6.42 -5.02 19.96
C THR A 91 -5.20 -5.58 20.67
N GLY A 92 -4.38 -6.35 19.96
CA GLY A 92 -3.14 -6.92 20.51
C GLY A 92 -2.09 -5.86 20.80
N ASP A 93 -2.03 -4.78 19.97
CA ASP A 93 -1.15 -3.65 20.17
C ASP A 93 -1.92 -2.34 19.99
N SER A 94 -2.11 -1.64 21.10
CA SER A 94 -2.83 -0.36 21.14
C SER A 94 -2.04 0.82 20.57
N ALA A 95 -0.74 0.67 20.35
CA ALA A 95 0.09 1.66 19.65
C ALA A 95 -0.14 1.62 18.13
N ILE A 96 -0.52 0.46 17.57
CA ILE A 96 -0.82 0.29 16.15
C ILE A 96 -2.28 0.63 15.87
N ALA A 97 -3.21 0.12 16.66
CA ALA A 97 -4.63 0.34 16.47
C ALA A 97 -5.39 0.30 17.80
N SER A 98 -6.51 1.01 17.86
CA SER A 98 -7.52 0.86 18.91
C SER A 98 -8.88 0.55 18.27
N VAL A 99 -9.77 -0.07 19.03
CA VAL A 99 -11.13 -0.39 18.59
C VAL A 99 -12.12 0.08 19.64
N ASN A 100 -13.24 0.70 19.21
CA ASN A 100 -14.28 1.15 20.09
C ASN A 100 -15.41 0.12 20.21
N GLN A 101 -16.39 0.38 21.09
CA GLN A 101 -17.54 -0.51 21.35
C GLN A 101 -18.44 -0.73 20.13
N ASN A 102 -18.37 0.14 19.13
CA ASN A 102 -19.14 0.03 17.89
C ASN A 102 -18.38 -0.73 16.79
N GLY A 103 -17.27 -1.41 17.11
CA GLY A 103 -16.45 -2.12 16.15
C GLY A 103 -15.75 -1.20 15.15
N VAL A 104 -15.48 0.06 15.51
CA VAL A 104 -14.71 0.97 14.68
C VAL A 104 -13.26 0.95 15.15
N ILE A 105 -12.38 0.53 14.25
CA ILE A 105 -10.93 0.58 14.45
C ILE A 105 -10.43 1.97 14.11
N GLN A 106 -9.54 2.47 14.93
CA GLN A 106 -8.72 3.64 14.65
C GLN A 106 -7.27 3.21 14.52
N LEU A 107 -6.72 3.33 13.31
CA LEU A 107 -5.31 3.11 13.04
C LEU A 107 -4.49 4.29 13.57
N LYS A 108 -3.44 4.00 14.31
CA LYS A 108 -2.53 4.98 14.91
C LYS A 108 -1.14 4.92 14.28
N ASN A 109 -0.71 3.72 13.89
CA ASN A 109 0.62 3.52 13.32
C ASN A 109 0.62 2.34 12.35
N ALA A 110 1.65 2.27 11.50
CA ALA A 110 1.90 1.10 10.68
C ALA A 110 2.45 -0.05 11.55
N GLY A 111 2.11 -1.27 11.17
CA GLY A 111 2.52 -2.49 11.86
C GLY A 111 1.50 -3.61 11.70
N THR A 112 1.74 -4.68 12.41
CA THR A 112 0.86 -5.84 12.49
C THR A 112 0.32 -5.97 13.90
N THR A 113 -1.00 -6.06 14.04
CA THR A 113 -1.67 -6.31 15.31
C THR A 113 -2.83 -7.27 15.10
N THR A 114 -3.45 -7.72 16.18
CA THR A 114 -4.68 -8.51 16.13
C THR A 114 -5.86 -7.67 16.61
N VAL A 115 -7.05 -8.03 16.12
CA VAL A 115 -8.32 -7.51 16.61
C VAL A 115 -9.14 -8.68 17.06
N THR A 116 -9.59 -8.66 18.32
CA THR A 116 -10.38 -9.72 18.93
C THR A 116 -11.77 -9.20 19.25
N ALA A 117 -12.78 -9.98 18.84
CA ALA A 117 -14.17 -9.83 19.22
C ALA A 117 -14.56 -10.97 20.18
N SER A 118 -14.94 -10.66 21.40
CA SER A 118 -15.42 -11.61 22.39
C SER A 118 -16.87 -11.32 22.72
N MET A 119 -17.76 -12.31 22.64
CA MET A 119 -19.17 -12.09 22.93
C MET A 119 -19.39 -11.70 24.40
N LYS A 120 -20.14 -10.62 24.67
CA LYS A 120 -20.45 -10.20 26.05
C LYS A 120 -21.22 -11.26 26.83
N SER A 121 -22.14 -11.95 26.17
CA SER A 121 -22.97 -13.02 26.75
C SER A 121 -22.26 -14.35 26.95
N ALA A 122 -21.13 -14.59 26.24
CA ALA A 122 -20.30 -15.78 26.33
C ALA A 122 -18.85 -15.44 25.99
N PRO A 123 -18.06 -14.93 26.94
CA PRO A 123 -16.70 -14.44 26.68
C PRO A 123 -15.72 -15.50 26.14
N THR A 124 -16.01 -16.78 26.35
CA THR A 124 -15.23 -17.89 25.78
C THR A 124 -15.43 -18.03 24.27
N LYS A 125 -16.53 -17.52 23.71
CA LYS A 125 -16.74 -17.43 22.27
C LYS A 125 -16.12 -16.13 21.76
N SER A 126 -14.96 -16.27 21.15
CA SER A 126 -14.21 -15.15 20.58
C SER A 126 -13.62 -15.50 19.23
N LEU A 127 -13.42 -14.49 18.43
CA LEU A 127 -12.67 -14.55 17.18
C LEU A 127 -11.56 -13.52 17.18
N THR A 128 -10.45 -13.88 16.57
CA THR A 128 -9.31 -12.99 16.39
C THR A 128 -8.94 -12.92 14.91
N ALA A 129 -8.77 -11.72 14.39
CA ALA A 129 -8.28 -11.45 13.05
C ALA A 129 -6.98 -10.66 13.09
N GLN A 130 -6.09 -10.94 12.14
CA GLN A 130 -4.86 -10.17 11.96
C GLN A 130 -5.15 -8.88 11.16
N LEU A 131 -4.64 -7.78 11.66
CA LEU A 131 -4.66 -6.48 11.01
C LEU A 131 -3.23 -6.08 10.64
N ASN A 132 -2.98 -5.93 9.35
CA ASN A 132 -1.72 -5.43 8.82
C ASN A 132 -1.93 -4.02 8.28
N ALA A 133 -1.23 -3.05 8.81
CA ALA A 133 -1.30 -1.66 8.41
C ALA A 133 0.06 -1.18 7.90
N TYR A 134 0.08 -0.36 6.87
CA TYR A 134 1.31 0.20 6.32
C TYR A 134 1.10 1.64 5.84
N PHE A 135 2.18 2.40 5.79
CA PHE A 135 2.21 3.72 5.19
C PHE A 135 2.38 3.60 3.67
N ASP A 136 1.54 4.30 2.91
CA ASP A 136 1.63 4.33 1.46
C ASP A 136 2.56 5.45 1.01
N LEU A 137 3.73 5.09 0.46
CA LEU A 137 4.71 6.05 -0.06
C LEU A 137 4.24 6.85 -1.26
N ASN A 138 3.16 6.45 -1.94
CA ASN A 138 2.59 7.25 -3.02
C ASN A 138 2.15 8.65 -2.55
N ASN A 139 1.97 8.81 -1.23
CA ASN A 139 1.64 10.07 -0.59
C ASN A 139 2.83 10.73 0.11
N ALA A 140 4.04 10.20 -0.07
CA ALA A 140 5.25 10.81 0.47
C ALA A 140 5.72 11.98 -0.39
N TYR A 141 6.30 12.97 0.25
CA TYR A 141 7.06 14.00 -0.44
C TYR A 141 8.49 13.49 -0.67
N TYR A 142 9.02 13.70 -1.87
CA TYR A 142 10.39 13.34 -2.17
C TYR A 142 11.11 14.45 -2.94
N ASN A 143 12.40 14.54 -2.73
CA ASN A 143 13.28 15.48 -3.42
C ASN A 143 14.52 14.74 -3.92
N ILE A 144 15.05 15.20 -5.06
CA ILE A 144 16.26 14.68 -5.67
C ILE A 144 17.25 15.85 -5.90
N SER A 145 18.51 15.61 -5.56
CA SER A 145 19.56 16.61 -5.73
C SER A 145 20.90 15.96 -6.11
N PRO A 146 21.58 16.46 -7.16
CA PRO A 146 21.10 17.41 -8.16
C PRO A 146 20.05 16.78 -9.10
N ARG A 147 19.26 17.63 -9.77
CA ARG A 147 18.22 17.19 -10.73
C ARG A 147 18.75 16.95 -12.14
N SER A 148 20.00 17.31 -12.37
CA SER A 148 20.66 17.09 -13.66
C SER A 148 22.16 16.93 -13.48
N TYR A 149 22.77 16.25 -14.43
CA TYR A 149 24.20 16.01 -14.52
C TYR A 149 24.71 16.35 -15.92
N ASN A 150 25.99 16.66 -16.04
CA ASN A 150 26.67 16.60 -17.31
C ASN A 150 27.23 15.19 -17.51
N TYR A 151 27.20 14.70 -18.73
CA TYR A 151 27.75 13.41 -19.08
C TYR A 151 29.23 13.31 -18.69
N THR A 152 29.58 12.24 -17.99
CA THR A 152 30.96 11.97 -17.55
C THR A 152 31.45 10.59 -17.98
N GLY A 153 30.57 9.76 -18.55
CA GLY A 153 30.82 8.34 -18.82
C GLY A 153 30.62 7.43 -17.59
N SER A 154 30.34 8.00 -16.43
CA SER A 154 30.08 7.29 -15.18
C SER A 154 28.62 7.40 -14.77
N ALA A 155 28.15 6.46 -13.94
CA ALA A 155 26.79 6.46 -13.45
C ALA A 155 26.49 7.71 -12.59
N ALA A 156 25.43 8.43 -12.91
CA ALA A 156 24.89 9.53 -12.14
C ALA A 156 23.92 8.98 -11.08
N THR A 157 24.19 9.26 -9.81
CA THR A 157 23.40 8.80 -8.67
C THR A 157 23.05 9.96 -7.76
N PRO A 158 21.99 10.73 -8.10
CA PRO A 158 21.56 11.83 -7.25
C PRO A 158 21.12 11.35 -5.86
N ALA A 159 21.31 12.22 -4.87
CA ALA A 159 20.77 11.96 -3.53
C ALA A 159 19.23 12.09 -3.56
N VAL A 160 18.54 11.10 -3.03
CA VAL A 160 17.08 11.07 -2.91
C VAL A 160 16.71 11.17 -1.44
N THR A 161 15.91 12.19 -1.10
CA THR A 161 15.35 12.35 0.25
C THR A 161 13.85 12.12 0.18
N VAL A 162 13.33 11.30 1.07
CA VAL A 162 11.89 11.01 1.19
C VAL A 162 11.40 11.47 2.55
N THR A 163 10.27 12.19 2.57
CA THR A 163 9.63 12.68 3.79
C THR A 163 8.18 12.23 3.80
N PHE A 164 7.74 11.65 4.89
CA PHE A 164 6.37 11.20 5.11
C PHE A 164 5.87 11.74 6.46
N ASN A 165 4.71 12.41 6.47
CA ASN A 165 4.13 13.04 7.65
C ASN A 165 5.15 13.90 8.42
N SER A 166 5.89 14.75 7.71
CA SER A 166 6.95 15.63 8.25
C SER A 166 8.17 14.93 8.84
N GLN A 167 8.25 13.60 8.71
CA GLN A 167 9.39 12.81 9.14
C GLN A 167 10.24 12.40 7.93
N THR A 168 11.55 12.66 8.00
CA THR A 168 12.50 12.20 6.98
C THR A 168 12.75 10.70 7.18
N LEU A 169 12.55 9.94 6.10
CA LEU A 169 12.75 8.50 6.06
C LEU A 169 14.22 8.15 5.81
N THR A 170 14.63 6.96 6.24
CA THR A 170 16.01 6.46 6.12
C THR A 170 16.11 5.49 4.95
N GLN A 171 16.96 5.82 3.97
CA GLN A 171 17.29 4.89 2.88
C GLN A 171 17.95 3.62 3.40
N GLY A 172 17.57 2.48 2.86
CA GLY A 172 18.03 1.15 3.29
C GLY A 172 17.21 0.56 4.45
N LYS A 173 16.47 1.38 5.20
CA LYS A 173 15.58 0.96 6.28
C LYS A 173 14.11 1.11 5.91
N ASP A 174 13.72 2.29 5.46
CA ASP A 174 12.32 2.67 5.18
C ASP A 174 12.01 2.64 3.68
N TYR A 175 13.02 2.81 2.83
CA TYR A 175 12.91 2.73 1.38
C TYR A 175 14.24 2.37 0.71
N THR A 176 14.17 1.93 -0.54
CA THR A 176 15.31 1.76 -1.45
C THR A 176 15.19 2.69 -2.64
N VAL A 177 16.34 2.98 -3.27
CA VAL A 177 16.41 3.72 -4.53
C VAL A 177 17.18 2.90 -5.54
N SER A 178 16.66 2.79 -6.75
CA SER A 178 17.36 2.23 -7.91
C SER A 178 17.36 3.23 -9.05
N PHE A 179 18.36 3.14 -9.93
CA PHE A 179 18.53 4.02 -11.07
C PHE A 179 18.61 3.20 -12.35
N GLU A 180 18.04 3.75 -13.43
CA GLU A 180 18.11 3.15 -14.78
C GLU A 180 18.49 4.22 -15.80
N ASN A 181 19.22 3.82 -16.84
CA ASN A 181 19.71 4.69 -17.93
C ASN A 181 20.54 5.88 -17.41
N ASN A 182 21.22 5.68 -16.28
CA ASN A 182 21.90 6.76 -15.55
C ASN A 182 23.38 6.94 -15.89
N VAL A 183 23.83 6.40 -17.04
CA VAL A 183 25.20 6.55 -17.54
C VAL A 183 25.25 7.45 -18.75
N ASN A 184 24.40 7.22 -19.75
CA ASN A 184 24.42 7.94 -21.02
C ASN A 184 23.64 9.26 -20.93
N ALA A 185 23.99 10.20 -21.78
CA ALA A 185 23.23 11.46 -21.93
C ALA A 185 21.79 11.16 -22.36
N GLY A 186 20.86 11.93 -21.79
CA GLY A 186 19.44 11.77 -22.00
C GLY A 186 18.66 11.74 -20.69
N ARG A 187 17.49 11.13 -20.74
CA ARG A 187 16.59 10.99 -19.58
C ARG A 187 16.93 9.70 -18.82
N ALA A 188 17.38 9.85 -17.60
CA ALA A 188 17.56 8.76 -16.64
C ALA A 188 16.37 8.68 -15.70
N SER A 189 16.08 7.50 -15.19
CA SER A 189 15.02 7.28 -14.21
C SER A 189 15.57 6.84 -12.87
N TYR A 190 14.79 7.09 -11.84
CA TYR A 190 14.99 6.52 -10.50
C TYR A 190 13.68 6.01 -9.96
N THR A 191 13.77 4.93 -9.19
CA THR A 191 12.62 4.28 -8.56
C THR A 191 12.85 4.21 -7.06
N ILE A 192 11.91 4.76 -6.29
CA ILE A 192 11.85 4.68 -4.83
C ILE A 192 10.87 3.57 -4.49
N LYS A 193 11.29 2.57 -3.73
CA LYS A 193 10.44 1.46 -3.28
C LYS A 193 10.44 1.38 -1.75
N GLY A 194 9.25 1.36 -1.17
CA GLY A 194 9.07 1.25 0.28
C GLY A 194 9.56 -0.07 0.86
N LEU A 195 10.07 -0.02 2.08
CA LEU A 195 10.52 -1.15 2.89
C LEU A 195 9.81 -1.16 4.25
N GLY A 196 9.74 -2.33 4.85
CA GLY A 196 9.22 -2.50 6.22
C GLY A 196 7.78 -2.02 6.35
N LEU A 197 7.58 -0.97 7.13
CA LEU A 197 6.28 -0.35 7.38
C LEU A 197 5.78 0.52 6.22
N TYR A 198 6.63 0.80 5.24
CA TYR A 198 6.32 1.60 4.06
C TYR A 198 6.10 0.70 2.86
N LYS A 199 5.08 0.95 2.07
CA LYS A 199 4.75 0.24 0.84
C LYS A 199 4.56 1.24 -0.30
N GLY A 200 4.52 0.73 -1.52
CA GLY A 200 4.38 1.56 -2.71
C GLY A 200 5.69 1.75 -3.46
N THR A 201 5.57 2.23 -4.67
CA THR A 201 6.69 2.45 -5.59
C THR A 201 6.46 3.75 -6.35
N LEU A 202 7.42 4.64 -6.30
CA LEU A 202 7.43 5.91 -7.00
C LEU A 202 8.54 5.90 -8.03
N THR A 203 8.23 6.21 -9.29
CA THR A 203 9.22 6.34 -10.35
C THR A 203 9.20 7.75 -10.91
N SER A 204 10.38 8.35 -11.08
CA SER A 204 10.55 9.67 -11.66
C SER A 204 11.87 9.74 -12.42
N TYR A 205 12.28 10.91 -12.89
CA TYR A 205 13.43 11.03 -13.78
C TYR A 205 14.28 12.26 -13.45
N PHE A 206 15.50 12.23 -13.99
CA PHE A 206 16.45 13.34 -14.04
C PHE A 206 17.14 13.34 -15.40
N PHE A 207 17.90 14.38 -15.69
CA PHE A 207 18.55 14.54 -16.99
C PHE A 207 20.07 14.44 -16.87
N ILE A 208 20.69 13.79 -17.87
CA ILE A 208 22.12 13.82 -18.12
C ILE A 208 22.30 14.56 -19.42
N TYR A 209 22.90 15.75 -19.35
CA TYR A 209 23.18 16.57 -20.53
C TYR A 209 24.39 16.02 -21.29
N ASN A 210 24.42 16.21 -22.59
CA ASN A 210 25.57 15.87 -23.42
C ASN A 210 26.83 16.52 -22.90
N ALA A 211 27.98 15.87 -23.12
CA ALA A 211 29.26 16.49 -22.89
C ALA A 211 29.42 17.72 -23.80
N SER A 212 30.03 18.79 -23.29
CA SER A 212 30.37 19.94 -24.09
C SER A 212 31.68 19.67 -24.83
N ILE A 213 31.66 19.78 -26.14
CA ILE A 213 32.87 19.68 -26.95
C ILE A 213 33.83 20.86 -26.69
N ARG A 214 33.36 21.97 -26.07
CA ARG A 214 34.19 23.09 -25.65
C ARG A 214 35.28 22.71 -24.66
N ASP A 215 35.07 21.62 -23.92
CA ASP A 215 36.01 21.08 -22.92
C ASP A 215 36.96 20.04 -23.52
N ALA A 216 36.90 19.80 -24.84
CA ALA A 216 37.76 18.87 -25.54
C ALA A 216 39.10 19.54 -25.92
N GLU A 217 40.16 18.74 -25.84
CA GLU A 217 41.46 19.10 -26.34
C GLU A 217 41.59 18.67 -27.82
N ILE A 218 42.07 19.57 -28.66
CA ILE A 218 42.30 19.28 -30.07
C ILE A 218 43.80 19.36 -30.32
N THR A 219 44.34 18.27 -30.79
CA THR A 219 45.74 18.17 -31.17
C THR A 219 45.90 17.76 -32.65
N PHE A 220 46.95 18.19 -33.29
CA PHE A 220 47.30 17.74 -34.59
C PHE A 220 48.60 16.94 -34.51
N ASP A 221 48.81 16.09 -35.49
CA ASP A 221 50.03 15.26 -35.64
C ASP A 221 51.30 16.11 -35.81
N GLN A 222 51.15 17.33 -36.35
CA GLN A 222 52.24 18.28 -36.52
C GLN A 222 51.82 19.68 -36.14
N SER A 223 52.74 20.49 -35.63
CA SER A 223 52.50 21.87 -35.29
C SER A 223 52.47 22.81 -36.48
N SER A 224 53.03 22.38 -37.64
CA SER A 224 53.07 23.12 -38.89
C SER A 224 53.14 22.18 -40.10
N TYR A 225 52.61 22.66 -41.21
CA TYR A 225 52.59 21.90 -42.47
C TYR A 225 53.21 22.74 -43.57
N ILE A 226 54.05 22.13 -44.43
CA ILE A 226 54.64 22.79 -45.57
C ILE A 226 53.69 22.65 -46.77
N TYR A 227 53.27 23.79 -47.34
CA TYR A 227 52.44 23.79 -48.53
C TYR A 227 53.21 23.30 -49.74
N LYS A 228 52.67 22.27 -50.43
CA LYS A 228 53.28 21.63 -51.61
C LYS A 228 52.43 21.75 -52.88
N GLY A 229 51.57 22.77 -52.98
CA GLY A 229 50.72 23.01 -54.13
C GLY A 229 49.42 22.14 -54.16
N THR A 230 49.14 21.35 -53.13
CA THR A 230 47.92 20.56 -52.97
C THR A 230 47.22 20.90 -51.67
N PRO A 231 45.90 20.70 -51.59
CA PRO A 231 45.18 20.96 -50.34
C PRO A 231 45.77 20.16 -49.15
N LEU A 232 45.97 20.83 -48.04
CA LEU A 232 46.37 20.20 -46.79
C LEU A 232 45.11 19.76 -46.01
N THR A 233 45.08 18.51 -45.62
CA THR A 233 43.97 17.94 -44.85
C THR A 233 44.49 17.33 -43.54
N PRO A 234 44.94 18.16 -42.59
CA PRO A 234 45.40 17.69 -41.32
C PRO A 234 44.25 17.01 -40.58
N LYS A 235 44.53 15.86 -39.91
CA LYS A 235 43.56 15.15 -39.11
C LYS A 235 43.73 15.57 -37.66
N PRO A 236 42.73 16.17 -37.05
CA PRO A 236 42.78 16.45 -35.63
C PRO A 236 42.53 15.18 -34.82
N THR A 237 43.21 15.04 -33.70
CA THR A 237 42.85 14.14 -32.62
C THR A 237 42.11 14.93 -31.60
N VAL A 238 40.85 14.56 -31.33
CA VAL A 238 40.00 15.21 -30.34
C VAL A 238 39.92 14.33 -29.11
N THR A 239 40.33 14.86 -27.97
CA THR A 239 40.24 14.13 -26.70
C THR A 239 39.35 14.87 -25.73
N TRP A 240 38.54 14.15 -25.01
CA TRP A 240 37.68 14.68 -23.96
C TRP A 240 37.89 13.86 -22.67
N LYS A 241 38.34 14.52 -21.61
CA LYS A 241 38.70 13.89 -20.31
C LYS A 241 39.62 12.67 -20.49
N GLY A 242 40.61 12.75 -21.38
CA GLY A 242 41.55 11.67 -21.64
C GLY A 242 41.05 10.55 -22.58
N LYS A 243 39.80 10.60 -23.03
CA LYS A 243 39.25 9.66 -24.02
C LYS A 243 39.32 10.28 -25.41
N THR A 244 39.92 9.60 -26.36
CA THR A 244 39.91 9.99 -27.79
C THR A 244 38.51 9.80 -28.35
N LEU A 245 37.96 10.84 -28.97
CA LEU A 245 36.67 10.81 -29.64
C LEU A 245 36.81 10.30 -31.07
N THR A 246 35.80 9.63 -31.58
CA THR A 246 35.72 9.07 -32.93
C THR A 246 34.80 9.92 -33.79
N GLU A 247 35.30 10.44 -34.90
CA GLU A 247 34.53 11.22 -35.85
C GLU A 247 33.29 10.44 -36.33
N GLY A 248 32.12 11.10 -36.31
CA GLY A 248 30.85 10.53 -36.74
C GLY A 248 30.20 9.54 -35.75
N LYS A 249 30.80 9.30 -34.57
CA LYS A 249 30.31 8.38 -33.59
C LYS A 249 30.07 9.02 -32.21
N ASP A 250 31.01 9.86 -31.72
CA ASP A 250 30.96 10.48 -30.39
C ASP A 250 30.47 11.94 -30.41
#